data_86123a3e14d187e8c1ff62090fb27907
#
_entry.id   86123a3e14d187e8c1ff62090fb27907
#
_cell.length_a   1.000
_cell.length_b   1.000
_cell.length_c   1.000
_cell.angle_alpha   90.00
_cell.angle_beta   90.00
_cell.angle_gamma   90.00
#
_symmetry.space_group_name_H-M   'P 1'
#
loop_
_entity.id
_entity.type
_entity.pdbx_description
1 polymer ?
#
loop_
_entity_poly.entity_id
_entity_poly.type
_entity_poly.pdbx_seq_one_letter_code
_entity_poly.pdbx_strand_id
1 'polypeptide(L)'
;MSRLFKMPPQVLRIVLLAVGIVAAYSVARYFLTPASFGEYGWYRGAALAELATRDRVYAGKKACEECHSDEYQKLMKHEHKGLSCEGCHGSGQAHAGDPRKDNIQMSSFAICLRCHEANPSRPKWHKQIVSKNHYPGKCTECHMPHSPLEVP
;
A
#
# COMPACT_ATOMS: atom_id res chain seq x y z
N MET A 1 -23.97 -29.47 -55.57
CA MET A 1 -23.10 -28.80 -54.59
C MET A 1 -23.67 -27.44 -54.27
N SER A 2 -23.61 -27.01 -53.03
CA SER A 2 -24.14 -25.79 -52.37
C SER A 2 -25.55 -25.89 -51.82
N ARG A 3 -25.75 -26.69 -50.77
CA ARG A 3 -26.72 -26.34 -49.76
C ARG A 3 -26.03 -25.29 -48.83
N LEU A 4 -25.94 -24.06 -49.27
CA LEU A 4 -25.65 -22.94 -48.39
C LEU A 4 -26.69 -22.95 -47.29
N PHE A 5 -26.27 -23.14 -46.10
CA PHE A 5 -27.06 -23.06 -44.85
C PHE A 5 -27.94 -21.81 -44.90
N LYS A 6 -29.25 -21.97 -45.21
CA LYS A 6 -30.21 -20.88 -45.04
C LYS A 6 -30.40 -20.68 -43.57
N MET A 7 -29.56 -19.86 -42.94
CA MET A 7 -29.74 -19.48 -41.55
C MET A 7 -31.09 -18.75 -41.40
N PRO A 8 -31.88 -19.08 -40.37
CA PRO A 8 -33.05 -18.31 -40.05
C PRO A 8 -32.71 -16.86 -39.86
N PRO A 9 -33.55 -15.89 -40.31
CA PRO A 9 -33.25 -14.47 -40.22
C PRO A 9 -32.99 -13.99 -38.78
N GLN A 10 -33.58 -14.64 -37.79
CA GLN A 10 -33.33 -14.38 -36.37
C GLN A 10 -31.90 -14.70 -35.97
N VAL A 11 -31.37 -15.84 -36.40
CA VAL A 11 -29.98 -16.26 -36.11
C VAL A 11 -29.00 -15.30 -36.77
N LEU A 12 -29.24 -14.91 -38.01
CA LEU A 12 -28.42 -13.92 -38.70
C LEU A 12 -28.38 -12.58 -37.94
N ARG A 13 -29.52 -12.08 -37.44
CA ARG A 13 -29.54 -10.84 -36.63
C ARG A 13 -28.75 -10.94 -35.35
N ILE A 14 -28.89 -12.07 -34.65
CA ILE A 14 -28.08 -12.30 -33.41
C ILE A 14 -26.59 -12.37 -33.71
N VAL A 15 -26.19 -13.06 -34.77
CA VAL A 15 -24.78 -13.14 -35.16
C VAL A 15 -24.24 -11.76 -35.54
N LEU A 16 -24.97 -10.99 -36.33
CA LEU A 16 -24.56 -9.63 -36.71
C LEU A 16 -24.44 -8.71 -35.48
N LEU A 17 -25.38 -8.81 -34.53
CA LEU A 17 -25.32 -8.05 -33.29
C LEU A 17 -24.09 -8.47 -32.45
N ALA A 18 -23.84 -9.76 -32.31
CA ALA A 18 -22.67 -10.27 -31.58
C ALA A 18 -21.36 -9.83 -32.22
N VAL A 19 -21.24 -9.93 -33.54
CA VAL A 19 -20.07 -9.44 -34.28
C VAL A 19 -19.90 -7.93 -34.10
N GLY A 20 -21.00 -7.16 -34.18
CA GLY A 20 -20.97 -5.73 -33.93
C GLY A 20 -20.48 -5.35 -32.53
N ILE A 21 -20.92 -6.06 -31.49
CA ILE A 21 -20.46 -5.85 -30.12
C ILE A 21 -18.97 -6.18 -29.99
N VAL A 22 -18.51 -7.31 -30.52
CA VAL A 22 -17.11 -7.71 -30.46
C VAL A 22 -16.22 -6.72 -31.23
N ALA A 23 -16.67 -6.26 -32.40
CA ALA A 23 -15.95 -5.25 -33.17
C ALA A 23 -15.88 -3.91 -32.41
N ALA A 24 -16.99 -3.43 -31.87
CA ALA A 24 -17.02 -2.20 -31.08
C ALA A 24 -16.13 -2.30 -29.83
N TYR A 25 -16.18 -3.42 -29.13
CA TYR A 25 -15.28 -3.67 -28.00
C TYR A 25 -13.80 -3.67 -28.41
N SER A 26 -13.47 -4.31 -29.52
CA SER A 26 -12.09 -4.41 -30.00
C SER A 26 -11.54 -3.04 -30.39
N VAL A 27 -12.34 -2.22 -31.08
CA VAL A 27 -12.00 -0.84 -31.42
C VAL A 27 -11.82 0.01 -30.17
N ALA A 28 -12.79 -0.04 -29.23
CA ALA A 28 -12.70 0.69 -27.97
C ALA A 28 -11.47 0.29 -27.18
N ARG A 29 -11.19 -1.00 -27.06
CA ARG A 29 -9.99 -1.51 -26.40
C ARG A 29 -8.71 -0.98 -27.05
N TYR A 30 -8.61 -1.00 -28.36
CA TYR A 30 -7.43 -0.51 -29.09
C TYR A 30 -7.13 0.97 -28.78
N PHE A 31 -8.15 1.83 -28.78
CA PHE A 31 -7.97 3.26 -28.55
C PHE A 31 -7.88 3.66 -27.07
N LEU A 32 -8.53 2.91 -26.18
CA LEU A 32 -8.60 3.26 -24.75
C LEU A 32 -7.54 2.56 -23.90
N THR A 33 -6.89 1.50 -24.40
CA THR A 33 -5.84 0.82 -23.65
C THR A 33 -4.50 1.53 -23.84
N PRO A 34 -3.85 2.03 -22.78
CA PRO A 34 -2.53 2.66 -22.88
C PRO A 34 -1.48 1.69 -23.42
N ALA A 35 -0.49 2.20 -24.16
CA ALA A 35 0.58 1.37 -24.75
C ALA A 35 1.39 0.57 -23.70
N SER A 36 1.51 1.11 -22.48
CA SER A 36 2.21 0.46 -21.37
C SER A 36 1.35 -0.56 -20.58
N PHE A 37 0.11 -0.82 -21.03
CA PHE A 37 -0.74 -1.80 -20.34
C PHE A 37 -0.24 -3.23 -20.60
N GLY A 38 -0.03 -3.98 -19.53
CA GLY A 38 0.44 -5.37 -19.61
C GLY A 38 1.95 -5.54 -19.61
N GLU A 39 2.73 -4.46 -19.55
CA GLU A 39 4.20 -4.50 -19.55
C GLU A 39 4.76 -5.25 -18.33
N TYR A 40 4.18 -5.03 -17.16
CA TYR A 40 4.60 -5.67 -15.90
C TYR A 40 3.47 -6.47 -15.23
N GLY A 41 2.35 -6.70 -15.91
CA GLY A 41 1.17 -7.38 -15.40
C GLY A 41 -0.12 -6.69 -15.81
N TRP A 42 -1.24 -7.07 -15.21
CA TRP A 42 -2.57 -6.58 -15.61
C TRP A 42 -2.86 -5.16 -15.12
N TYR A 43 -1.96 -4.22 -15.43
CA TYR A 43 -2.07 -2.80 -15.10
C TYR A 43 -1.24 -1.93 -16.07
N ARG A 44 -1.38 -0.61 -15.96
CA ARG A 44 -0.64 0.37 -16.76
C ARG A 44 0.80 0.51 -16.25
N GLY A 45 1.78 -0.03 -16.98
CA GLY A 45 3.20 -0.03 -16.60
C GLY A 45 3.78 1.38 -16.37
N ALA A 46 3.40 2.37 -17.18
CA ALA A 46 3.84 3.75 -17.01
C ALA A 46 3.49 4.37 -15.65
N ALA A 47 2.53 3.81 -14.89
CA ALA A 47 2.18 4.30 -13.56
C ALA A 47 3.37 4.24 -12.58
N LEU A 48 4.27 3.27 -12.72
CA LEU A 48 5.47 3.17 -11.87
C LEU A 48 6.42 4.34 -12.12
N ALA A 49 6.69 4.65 -13.38
CA ALA A 49 7.54 5.78 -13.75
C ALA A 49 6.92 7.11 -13.29
N GLU A 50 5.62 7.31 -13.49
CA GLU A 50 4.89 8.49 -13.02
C GLU A 50 4.94 8.65 -11.50
N LEU A 51 4.84 7.56 -10.74
CA LEU A 51 4.99 7.59 -9.28
C LEU A 51 6.44 7.90 -8.86
N ALA A 52 7.42 7.39 -9.59
CA ALA A 52 8.84 7.63 -9.33
C ALA A 52 9.27 9.09 -9.59
N THR A 53 8.55 9.83 -10.42
CA THR A 53 8.82 11.26 -10.69
C THR A 53 8.27 12.20 -9.62
N ARG A 54 7.43 11.72 -8.70
CA ARG A 54 6.90 12.55 -7.62
C ARG A 54 7.99 12.90 -6.62
N ASP A 55 7.89 14.09 -6.04
CA ASP A 55 8.80 14.51 -4.98
C ASP A 55 8.74 13.53 -3.81
N ARG A 56 9.91 13.19 -3.29
CA ARG A 56 10.00 12.33 -2.11
C ARG A 56 9.45 13.05 -0.90
N VAL A 57 8.54 12.41 -0.20
CA VAL A 57 7.97 12.89 1.06
C VAL A 57 8.59 12.19 2.27
N TYR A 58 9.34 11.10 2.01
CA TYR A 58 10.02 10.29 3.02
C TYR A 58 11.52 10.57 3.01
N ALA A 59 12.08 10.91 4.15
CA ALA A 59 13.50 11.16 4.34
C ALA A 59 14.32 9.87 4.43
N GLY A 60 13.70 8.82 4.97
CA GLY A 60 14.33 7.55 5.27
C GLY A 60 15.02 7.51 6.63
N LYS A 61 15.20 6.30 7.16
CA LYS A 61 15.67 6.05 8.52
C LYS A 61 17.02 6.69 8.84
N LYS A 62 17.95 6.73 7.87
CA LYS A 62 19.29 7.32 8.07
C LYS A 62 19.25 8.83 8.30
N ALA A 63 18.38 9.55 7.64
CA ALA A 63 18.22 10.98 7.87
C ALA A 63 17.72 11.28 9.30
N CYS A 64 16.91 10.39 9.85
CA CYS A 64 16.46 10.52 11.25
C CYS A 64 17.60 10.26 12.24
N GLU A 65 18.51 9.32 11.96
CA GLU A 65 19.65 8.96 12.79
C GLU A 65 20.59 10.15 13.04
N GLU A 66 20.77 11.03 12.07
CA GLU A 66 21.68 12.19 12.15
C GLU A 66 21.36 13.11 13.34
N CYS A 67 20.08 13.23 13.72
CA CYS A 67 19.64 14.08 14.83
C CYS A 67 19.06 13.28 16.01
N HIS A 68 18.50 12.06 15.75
CA HIS A 68 17.83 11.22 16.72
C HIS A 68 18.58 9.89 16.95
N SER A 69 19.89 9.96 17.12
CA SER A 69 20.77 8.78 17.25
C SER A 69 20.35 7.85 18.38
N ASP A 70 19.96 8.39 19.52
CA ASP A 70 19.58 7.59 20.70
C ASP A 70 18.33 6.74 20.44
N GLU A 71 17.30 7.36 19.85
CA GLU A 71 16.06 6.66 19.49
C GLU A 71 16.30 5.65 18.35
N TYR A 72 17.17 6.00 17.39
CA TYR A 72 17.60 5.09 16.35
C TYR A 72 18.28 3.84 16.94
N GLN A 73 19.22 4.01 17.87
CA GLN A 73 19.94 2.92 18.50
C GLN A 73 19.01 2.02 19.32
N LYS A 74 18.05 2.60 20.06
CA LYS A 74 17.01 1.83 20.76
C LYS A 74 16.23 0.99 19.77
N LEU A 75 15.70 1.59 18.71
CA LEU A 75 14.92 0.88 17.69
C LEU A 75 15.70 -0.27 17.04
N MET A 76 16.98 -0.05 16.73
CA MET A 76 17.83 -1.04 16.06
C MET A 76 18.18 -2.25 16.94
N LYS A 77 18.08 -2.13 18.25
CA LYS A 77 18.34 -3.22 19.20
C LYS A 77 17.11 -4.09 19.45
N HIS A 78 15.91 -3.62 19.07
CA HIS A 78 14.62 -4.25 19.45
C HIS A 78 13.83 -4.74 18.23
N GLU A 79 12.63 -5.25 18.47
CA GLU A 79 11.82 -5.99 17.51
C GLU A 79 11.41 -5.15 16.31
N HIS A 80 11.25 -3.84 16.49
CA HIS A 80 10.86 -2.90 15.45
C HIS A 80 12.04 -2.45 14.56
N LYS A 81 13.22 -3.03 14.69
CA LYS A 81 14.43 -2.68 13.90
C LYS A 81 14.24 -2.68 12.38
N GLY A 82 13.33 -3.50 11.88
CA GLY A 82 12.98 -3.56 10.46
C GLY A 82 12.04 -2.44 9.98
N LEU A 83 11.43 -1.69 10.90
CA LEU A 83 10.47 -0.65 10.56
C LEU A 83 11.17 0.69 10.28
N SER A 84 10.56 1.50 9.39
CA SER A 84 10.95 2.90 9.22
C SER A 84 10.34 3.75 10.33
N CYS A 85 11.08 4.75 10.80
CA CYS A 85 10.57 5.76 11.73
C CYS A 85 9.27 6.39 11.21
N GLU A 86 9.24 6.68 9.92
CA GLU A 86 8.12 7.29 9.20
C GLU A 86 6.88 6.38 9.09
N GLY A 87 7.04 5.06 9.30
CA GLY A 87 5.91 4.13 9.39
C GLY A 87 4.99 4.44 10.56
N CYS A 88 5.54 5.00 11.62
CA CYS A 88 4.82 5.42 12.83
C CYS A 88 4.65 6.93 12.93
N HIS A 89 5.68 7.69 12.58
CA HIS A 89 5.70 9.14 12.72
C HIS A 89 5.19 9.92 11.50
N GLY A 90 4.96 9.25 10.37
CA GLY A 90 4.57 9.92 9.12
C GLY A 90 5.77 10.43 8.32
N SER A 91 5.49 11.07 7.18
CA SER A 91 6.52 11.55 6.25
C SER A 91 7.41 12.64 6.90
N GLY A 92 8.72 12.44 6.86
CA GLY A 92 9.70 13.26 7.55
C GLY A 92 10.60 14.12 6.66
N GLN A 93 10.44 14.08 5.32
CA GLN A 93 11.34 14.80 4.41
C GLN A 93 11.40 16.31 4.70
N ALA A 94 10.26 16.94 4.96
CA ALA A 94 10.19 18.37 5.25
C ALA A 94 10.83 18.69 6.62
N HIS A 95 10.61 17.84 7.62
CA HIS A 95 11.23 17.96 8.94
C HIS A 95 12.76 17.77 8.89
N ALA A 96 13.24 16.76 8.15
CA ALA A 96 14.68 16.54 7.98
C ALA A 96 15.38 17.69 7.24
N GLY A 97 14.67 18.36 6.33
CA GLY A 97 15.19 19.55 5.64
C GLY A 97 15.14 20.83 6.46
N ASP A 98 14.15 20.99 7.35
CA ASP A 98 14.01 22.09 8.30
C ASP A 98 13.44 21.57 9.62
N PRO A 99 14.30 21.30 10.63
CA PRO A 99 13.88 20.74 11.92
C PRO A 99 12.87 21.60 12.70
N ARG A 100 12.70 22.86 12.32
CA ARG A 100 11.70 23.75 12.94
C ARG A 100 10.29 23.48 12.43
N LYS A 101 10.13 22.74 11.35
CA LYS A 101 8.83 22.29 10.86
C LYS A 101 8.34 21.14 11.70
N ASP A 102 7.35 21.42 12.51
CA ASP A 102 6.70 20.44 13.40
C ASP A 102 5.62 19.66 12.62
N ASN A 103 6.07 18.88 11.65
CA ASN A 103 5.18 18.09 10.79
C ASN A 103 5.19 16.59 11.11
N ILE A 104 5.97 16.16 12.08
CA ILE A 104 5.98 14.78 12.54
C ILE A 104 4.93 14.60 13.62
N GLN A 105 3.84 13.98 13.25
CA GLN A 105 2.77 13.66 14.19
C GLN A 105 3.19 12.51 15.11
N MET A 106 3.04 12.74 16.43
CA MET A 106 3.02 11.67 17.39
C MET A 106 1.83 10.76 17.07
N SER A 107 2.10 9.53 16.75
CA SER A 107 1.06 8.56 16.43
C SER A 107 0.15 8.30 17.61
N SER A 108 -1.16 8.30 17.37
CA SER A 108 -2.11 7.78 18.34
C SER A 108 -1.89 6.26 18.54
N PHE A 109 -2.34 5.71 19.66
CA PHE A 109 -2.27 4.26 19.91
C PHE A 109 -2.92 3.43 18.77
N ALA A 110 -3.83 4.01 18.01
CA ALA A 110 -4.46 3.37 16.86
C ALA A 110 -3.44 2.94 15.77
N ILE A 111 -2.25 3.54 15.72
CA ILE A 111 -1.23 3.13 14.76
C ILE A 111 -0.67 1.75 15.10
N CYS A 112 -0.52 1.40 16.37
CA CYS A 112 -0.07 0.09 16.81
C CYS A 112 -1.01 -1.00 16.30
N LEU A 113 -2.31 -0.75 16.35
CA LEU A 113 -3.35 -1.67 15.92
C LEU A 113 -3.40 -1.90 14.42
N ARG A 114 -2.84 -1.00 13.59
CA ARG A 114 -2.70 -1.25 12.15
C ARG A 114 -1.92 -2.54 11.87
N CYS A 115 -0.98 -2.88 12.74
CA CYS A 115 -0.18 -4.09 12.64
C CYS A 115 -0.56 -5.14 13.71
N HIS A 116 -0.90 -4.74 14.93
CA HIS A 116 -1.07 -5.64 16.07
C HIS A 116 -2.51 -6.06 16.36
N GLU A 117 -3.54 -5.45 15.74
CA GLU A 117 -4.90 -5.98 15.86
C GLU A 117 -5.01 -7.36 15.22
N ALA A 118 -5.70 -8.29 15.88
CA ALA A 118 -5.87 -9.66 15.43
C ALA A 118 -6.51 -9.74 14.06
N ASN A 119 -5.83 -10.39 13.12
CA ASN A 119 -6.28 -10.59 11.76
C ASN A 119 -5.94 -12.03 11.32
N PRO A 120 -6.95 -12.84 10.93
CA PRO A 120 -6.73 -14.22 10.48
C PRO A 120 -5.77 -14.37 9.28
N SER A 121 -5.64 -13.33 8.47
CA SER A 121 -4.76 -13.33 7.29
C SER A 121 -3.29 -13.08 7.62
N ARG A 122 -2.96 -12.72 8.86
CA ARG A 122 -1.58 -12.47 9.29
C ARG A 122 -0.87 -13.75 9.72
N PRO A 123 0.45 -13.85 9.48
CA PRO A 123 1.23 -15.01 9.92
C PRO A 123 1.21 -15.15 11.44
N LYS A 124 1.23 -16.39 11.93
CA LYS A 124 1.21 -16.69 13.38
C LYS A 124 2.42 -16.16 14.16
N TRP A 125 3.55 -15.95 13.48
CA TRP A 125 4.76 -15.37 14.10
C TRP A 125 4.60 -13.87 14.41
N HIS A 126 3.68 -13.19 13.71
CA HIS A 126 3.41 -11.78 13.98
C HIS A 126 2.57 -11.65 15.26
N LYS A 127 3.09 -10.91 16.23
CA LYS A 127 2.40 -10.70 17.51
C LYS A 127 1.11 -9.92 17.31
N GLN A 128 -0.01 -10.50 17.72
CA GLN A 128 -1.34 -9.93 17.54
C GLN A 128 -2.09 -9.95 18.84
N ILE A 129 -2.95 -8.97 19.02
CA ILE A 129 -3.84 -8.84 20.20
C ILE A 129 -5.27 -8.61 19.72
N VAL A 130 -6.24 -8.97 20.53
CA VAL A 130 -7.62 -8.53 20.38
C VAL A 130 -7.78 -7.28 21.26
N SER A 131 -7.75 -6.10 20.66
CA SER A 131 -7.65 -4.82 21.37
C SER A 131 -8.73 -4.64 22.44
N LYS A 132 -9.98 -5.05 22.15
CA LYS A 132 -11.09 -4.99 23.11
C LYS A 132 -10.91 -5.86 24.38
N ASN A 133 -10.02 -6.86 24.33
CA ASN A 133 -9.74 -7.80 25.44
C ASN A 133 -8.37 -7.53 26.07
N HIS A 134 -7.61 -6.60 25.52
CA HIS A 134 -6.30 -6.23 26.04
C HIS A 134 -6.48 -5.15 27.12
N TYR A 135 -5.74 -4.08 27.08
CA TYR A 135 -5.87 -2.97 27.99
C TYR A 135 -6.63 -1.81 27.31
N PRO A 136 -7.60 -1.16 27.97
CA PRO A 136 -8.42 -0.11 27.36
C PRO A 136 -7.70 1.25 27.21
N GLY A 137 -6.51 1.41 27.82
CA GLY A 137 -5.69 2.62 27.76
C GLY A 137 -4.82 2.72 26.53
N LYS A 138 -3.84 3.61 26.57
CA LYS A 138 -2.87 3.78 25.49
C LYS A 138 -1.80 2.70 25.57
N CYS A 139 -1.44 2.11 24.44
CA CYS A 139 -0.37 1.09 24.38
C CYS A 139 0.94 1.61 24.98
N THR A 140 1.23 2.89 24.82
CA THR A 140 2.44 3.57 25.33
C THR A 140 2.45 3.78 26.85
N GLU A 141 1.40 3.44 27.57
CA GLU A 141 1.40 3.43 29.04
C GLU A 141 2.18 2.24 29.61
N CYS A 142 2.28 1.15 28.83
CA CYS A 142 3.02 -0.05 29.22
C CYS A 142 4.13 -0.42 28.22
N HIS A 143 4.02 -0.05 26.96
CA HIS A 143 4.97 -0.43 25.91
C HIS A 143 5.73 0.78 25.40
N MET A 144 7.06 0.74 25.44
CA MET A 144 7.90 1.77 24.81
C MET A 144 7.96 1.52 23.30
N PRO A 145 7.55 2.49 22.45
CA PRO A 145 7.45 2.24 20.99
C PRO A 145 8.75 1.80 20.32
N HIS A 146 9.91 2.26 20.80
CA HIS A 146 11.22 1.92 20.24
C HIS A 146 11.82 0.64 20.86
N SER A 147 11.26 0.19 21.99
CA SER A 147 11.65 -1.05 22.70
C SER A 147 10.42 -1.75 23.28
N PRO A 148 9.53 -2.28 22.46
CA PRO A 148 8.16 -2.64 22.88
C PRO A 148 8.06 -3.77 23.89
N LEU A 149 9.11 -4.56 24.08
CA LEU A 149 9.16 -5.60 25.13
C LEU A 149 9.71 -5.10 26.48
N GLU A 150 10.29 -3.90 26.52
CA GLU A 150 10.67 -3.26 27.78
C GLU A 150 9.42 -2.61 28.37
N VAL A 151 8.84 -3.26 29.37
CA VAL A 151 7.72 -2.73 30.14
C VAL A 151 8.31 -2.08 31.39
N PRO A 152 7.92 -0.83 31.76
CA PRO A 152 8.45 -0.13 32.91
C PRO A 152 8.16 -0.83 34.22
#